data_cc5139e46faa80ce2423feb3fae4bf0b
#
_entry.id   cc5139e46faa80ce2423feb3fae4bf0b
#
_cell.length_a   1.000
_cell.length_b   1.000
_cell.length_c   1.000
_cell.angle_alpha   90.00
_cell.angle_beta   90.00
_cell.angle_gamma   90.00
#
_symmetry.space_group_name_H-M   'P 1'
#
loop_
_entity.id
_entity.type
_entity.pdbx_description
1 polymer ?
#
loop_
_entity_poly.entity_id
_entity_poly.type
_entity_poly.pdbx_seq_one_letter_code
_entity_poly.pdbx_strand_id
1 'polypeptide(L)'
;MKQTITEKIFSEHVGKKVSAGQIVESNIDMVIGNDITTPISIKAFKESGAKKLANPNGFAIVMDHYIPAKDIMSANQAKISRDFAYEHDLPNFFDEKDMGIEHALMPEKGLVAPGDVIIGADSHTCTHGAIGAFSTGMGSTDLAYAMITGKNWFKVPPTIKVEFIGKPADHIYGKDLILEVIRMIGVDGALYKALEFTGDAMAYLDMDSRFSLCNMAIEAGGKSGIIAVDDITKEFLSKVNLRSEPKLHYSDEGANYDQIITIDVSKLEPVIAYPYLPSNGKSVSQAVKDDIKIDQAFIGSCTNGRLSDLRIAAQILKGKRVAKHTRLIITPATQKIALQAQKEGLMDIFVEAGAVVSNPTCGACLGGYMGILGAGERCISTTNRNFVGRMGDRTSEVYLANSAVAAASAIAGKIVDPRDI
;
A
#
# COMPACT_ATOMS: atom_id res chain seq x y z
N MET A 1 -23.44 13.62 19.79
CA MET A 1 -21.96 13.46 19.82
C MET A 1 -21.49 13.60 18.39
N LYS A 2 -20.53 14.48 18.12
CA LYS A 2 -19.91 14.65 16.81
C LYS A 2 -18.96 13.48 16.54
N GLN A 3 -18.92 12.99 15.31
CA GLN A 3 -18.21 11.75 14.95
C GLN A 3 -17.15 12.01 13.88
N THR A 4 -16.05 11.28 13.96
CA THR A 4 -15.05 11.16 12.89
C THR A 4 -15.59 10.29 11.74
N ILE A 5 -14.97 10.37 10.56
CA ILE A 5 -15.32 9.52 9.41
C ILE A 5 -15.28 8.04 9.79
N THR A 6 -14.28 7.60 10.56
CA THR A 6 -14.15 6.23 11.07
C THR A 6 -15.34 5.81 11.92
N GLU A 7 -15.73 6.65 12.88
CA GLU A 7 -16.88 6.37 13.74
C GLU A 7 -18.20 6.31 12.96
N LYS A 8 -18.37 7.14 11.92
CA LYS A 8 -19.55 7.13 11.05
C LYS A 8 -19.65 5.83 10.25
N ILE A 9 -18.55 5.40 9.64
CA ILE A 9 -18.52 4.13 8.88
C ILE A 9 -18.91 2.97 9.80
N PHE A 10 -18.33 2.87 10.99
CA PHE A 10 -18.72 1.82 11.94
C PHE A 10 -20.16 1.96 12.44
N SER A 11 -20.65 3.20 12.67
CA SER A 11 -22.04 3.42 13.10
C SER A 11 -23.05 2.88 12.10
N GLU A 12 -22.77 3.04 10.81
CA GLU A 12 -23.62 2.50 9.75
C GLU A 12 -23.61 0.97 9.73
N HIS A 13 -22.43 0.35 9.79
CA HIS A 13 -22.28 -1.11 9.73
C HIS A 13 -22.80 -1.85 10.96
N VAL A 14 -22.83 -1.17 12.10
CA VAL A 14 -23.38 -1.69 13.37
C VAL A 14 -24.87 -1.40 13.52
N GLY A 15 -25.41 -0.45 12.73
CA GLY A 15 -26.79 -0.02 12.81
C GLY A 15 -27.14 0.85 14.02
N LYS A 16 -26.12 1.38 14.71
CA LYS A 16 -26.28 2.33 15.84
C LYS A 16 -25.06 3.22 15.96
N LYS A 17 -25.24 4.39 16.54
CA LYS A 17 -24.14 5.33 16.79
C LYS A 17 -23.09 4.73 17.72
N VAL A 18 -21.83 4.75 17.29
CA VAL A 18 -20.69 4.24 18.06
C VAL A 18 -19.62 5.32 18.23
N SER A 19 -18.74 5.14 19.20
CA SER A 19 -17.63 6.05 19.50
C SER A 19 -16.34 5.28 19.67
N ALA A 20 -15.22 5.97 19.52
CA ALA A 20 -13.91 5.44 19.78
C ALA A 20 -13.82 4.71 21.13
N GLY A 21 -13.13 3.57 21.15
CA GLY A 21 -12.96 2.71 22.32
C GLY A 21 -14.06 1.68 22.53
N GLN A 22 -15.23 1.80 21.90
CA GLN A 22 -16.30 0.80 22.01
C GLN A 22 -15.92 -0.47 21.24
N ILE A 23 -16.25 -1.63 21.84
CA ILE A 23 -16.15 -2.93 21.16
C ILE A 23 -17.47 -3.19 20.45
N VAL A 24 -17.38 -3.50 19.16
CA VAL A 24 -18.53 -3.72 18.29
C VAL A 24 -18.32 -4.95 17.41
N GLU A 25 -19.40 -5.62 17.05
CA GLU A 25 -19.41 -6.56 15.93
C GLU A 25 -19.93 -5.81 14.71
N SER A 26 -19.15 -5.78 13.64
CA SER A 26 -19.46 -5.07 12.40
C SER A 26 -19.64 -6.03 11.24
N ASN A 27 -20.57 -5.74 10.36
CA ASN A 27 -20.63 -6.39 9.05
C ASN A 27 -19.36 -6.03 8.25
N ILE A 28 -18.91 -6.97 7.41
CA ILE A 28 -17.75 -6.84 6.54
C ILE A 28 -18.23 -6.83 5.08
N ASP A 29 -17.86 -5.80 4.34
CA ASP A 29 -18.22 -5.67 2.92
C ASP A 29 -17.29 -6.46 2.01
N MET A 30 -15.98 -6.50 2.36
CA MET A 30 -14.97 -7.20 1.58
C MET A 30 -13.92 -7.82 2.48
N VAL A 31 -13.65 -9.10 2.24
CA VAL A 31 -12.54 -9.87 2.80
C VAL A 31 -11.51 -10.09 1.70
N ILE A 32 -10.24 -9.76 1.94
CA ILE A 32 -9.16 -9.88 0.95
C ILE A 32 -8.13 -10.87 1.46
N GLY A 33 -7.75 -11.82 0.62
CA GLY A 33 -6.66 -12.74 0.88
C GLY A 33 -5.70 -12.84 -0.30
N ASN A 34 -4.46 -13.22 -0.02
CA ASN A 34 -3.42 -13.42 -1.00
C ASN A 34 -2.84 -14.84 -0.94
N ASP A 35 -1.91 -15.18 -1.82
CA ASP A 35 -1.33 -16.52 -1.91
C ASP A 35 -0.47 -16.93 -0.70
N ILE A 36 -0.10 -15.99 0.19
CA ILE A 36 0.64 -16.31 1.42
C ILE A 36 -0.31 -16.61 2.58
N THR A 37 -1.31 -15.78 2.79
CA THR A 37 -2.13 -15.77 4.01
C THR A 37 -3.45 -16.52 3.85
N THR A 38 -4.00 -16.58 2.64
CA THR A 38 -5.24 -17.31 2.34
C THR A 38 -5.17 -18.80 2.68
N PRO A 39 -4.07 -19.53 2.42
CA PRO A 39 -3.99 -20.95 2.80
C PRO A 39 -4.19 -21.19 4.30
N ILE A 40 -3.72 -20.27 5.15
CA ILE A 40 -3.91 -20.34 6.61
C ILE A 40 -5.37 -20.10 6.97
N SER A 41 -6.01 -19.11 6.35
CA SER A 41 -7.43 -18.82 6.54
C SER A 41 -8.32 -19.96 6.06
N ILE A 42 -8.00 -20.58 4.91
CA ILE A 42 -8.69 -21.77 4.38
C ILE A 42 -8.58 -22.94 5.35
N LYS A 43 -7.40 -23.17 5.94
CA LYS A 43 -7.21 -24.20 6.94
C LYS A 43 -8.15 -23.97 8.13
N ALA A 44 -8.16 -22.77 8.70
CA ALA A 44 -9.04 -22.42 9.82
C ALA A 44 -10.53 -22.55 9.45
N PHE A 45 -10.90 -22.12 8.24
CA PHE A 45 -12.27 -22.30 7.71
C PHE A 45 -12.68 -23.78 7.67
N LYS A 46 -11.84 -24.65 7.11
CA LYS A 46 -12.13 -26.10 7.03
C LYS A 46 -12.15 -26.78 8.40
N GLU A 47 -11.24 -26.43 9.30
CA GLU A 47 -11.17 -26.95 10.67
C GLU A 47 -12.39 -26.56 11.52
N SER A 48 -13.03 -25.40 11.24
CA SER A 48 -14.30 -25.02 11.89
C SER A 48 -15.51 -25.88 11.51
N GLY A 49 -15.38 -26.71 10.46
CA GLY A 49 -16.47 -27.49 9.89
C GLY A 49 -17.39 -26.69 8.94
N ALA A 50 -17.08 -25.43 8.67
CA ALA A 50 -17.82 -24.61 7.71
C ALA A 50 -17.70 -25.17 6.29
N LYS A 51 -18.80 -25.13 5.54
CA LYS A 51 -18.89 -25.63 4.16
C LYS A 51 -19.27 -24.55 3.15
N LYS A 52 -19.71 -23.40 3.63
CA LYS A 52 -20.18 -22.29 2.78
C LYS A 52 -19.63 -20.97 3.29
N LEU A 53 -19.28 -20.11 2.36
CA LEU A 53 -18.93 -18.72 2.65
C LEU A 53 -20.20 -17.92 2.94
N ALA A 54 -20.15 -17.00 3.88
CA ALA A 54 -21.26 -16.09 4.20
C ALA A 54 -21.60 -15.19 3.01
N ASN A 55 -20.57 -14.68 2.34
CA ASN A 55 -20.71 -13.81 1.17
C ASN A 55 -19.60 -14.09 0.14
N PRO A 56 -19.79 -14.99 -0.83
CA PRO A 56 -18.80 -15.24 -1.88
C PRO A 56 -18.42 -14.00 -2.70
N ASN A 57 -19.38 -13.08 -2.94
CA ASN A 57 -19.14 -11.84 -3.68
C ASN A 57 -18.33 -10.81 -2.86
N GLY A 58 -18.35 -10.93 -1.55
CA GLY A 58 -17.57 -10.12 -0.60
C GLY A 58 -16.24 -10.77 -0.20
N PHE A 59 -15.77 -11.78 -0.94
CA PHE A 59 -14.46 -12.40 -0.72
C PHE A 59 -13.65 -12.39 -2.01
N ALA A 60 -12.43 -11.88 -1.92
CA ALA A 60 -11.48 -11.85 -3.02
C ALA A 60 -10.20 -12.59 -2.63
N ILE A 61 -9.66 -13.36 -3.57
CA ILE A 61 -8.32 -13.95 -3.48
C ILE A 61 -7.49 -13.38 -4.63
N VAL A 62 -6.38 -12.72 -4.30
CA VAL A 62 -5.43 -12.17 -5.26
C VAL A 62 -4.10 -12.88 -5.11
N MET A 63 -3.66 -13.53 -6.18
CA MET A 63 -2.38 -14.20 -6.23
C MET A 63 -1.33 -13.18 -6.67
N ASP A 64 -0.51 -12.66 -5.76
CA ASP A 64 0.37 -11.51 -6.05
C ASP A 64 1.78 -11.58 -5.45
N HIS A 65 2.06 -12.54 -4.56
CA HIS A 65 3.36 -12.65 -3.90
C HIS A 65 4.29 -13.65 -4.58
N TYR A 66 3.78 -14.85 -4.93
CA TYR A 66 4.57 -15.97 -5.45
C TYR A 66 4.17 -16.39 -6.86
N ILE A 67 3.61 -15.50 -7.65
CA ILE A 67 3.23 -15.80 -9.03
C ILE A 67 4.04 -15.00 -10.07
N PRO A 68 4.43 -15.67 -11.17
CA PRO A 68 4.45 -17.14 -11.33
C PRO A 68 5.26 -17.80 -10.22
N ALA A 69 4.88 -19.01 -9.79
CA ALA A 69 5.50 -19.66 -8.63
C ALA A 69 7.02 -19.86 -8.84
N LYS A 70 7.81 -19.42 -7.87
CA LYS A 70 9.28 -19.43 -7.91
C LYS A 70 9.89 -20.78 -7.57
N ASP A 71 9.14 -21.63 -6.85
CA ASP A 71 9.56 -22.95 -6.40
C ASP A 71 8.36 -23.87 -6.14
N ILE A 72 8.61 -25.15 -5.84
CA ILE A 72 7.57 -26.16 -5.59
C ILE A 72 6.71 -25.80 -4.36
N MET A 73 7.31 -25.21 -3.33
CA MET A 73 6.57 -24.82 -2.11
C MET A 73 5.57 -23.71 -2.43
N SER A 74 6.00 -22.69 -3.15
CA SER A 74 5.16 -21.60 -3.63
C SER A 74 4.05 -22.11 -4.55
N ALA A 75 4.35 -23.03 -5.46
CA ALA A 75 3.35 -23.64 -6.34
C ALA A 75 2.28 -24.42 -5.56
N ASN A 76 2.68 -25.18 -4.55
CA ASN A 76 1.75 -25.93 -3.70
C ASN A 76 0.88 -24.97 -2.86
N GLN A 77 1.43 -23.90 -2.37
CA GLN A 77 0.71 -22.87 -1.60
C GLN A 77 -0.32 -22.16 -2.49
N ALA A 78 0.10 -21.73 -3.68
CA ALA A 78 -0.79 -21.15 -4.68
C ALA A 78 -1.94 -22.11 -5.06
N LYS A 79 -1.63 -23.40 -5.21
CA LYS A 79 -2.62 -24.43 -5.52
C LYS A 79 -3.72 -24.54 -4.45
N ILE A 80 -3.40 -24.42 -3.16
CA ILE A 80 -4.41 -24.46 -2.09
C ILE A 80 -5.44 -23.34 -2.28
N SER A 81 -5.00 -22.12 -2.55
CA SER A 81 -5.88 -20.98 -2.78
C SER A 81 -6.71 -21.15 -4.07
N ARG A 82 -6.10 -21.65 -5.14
CA ARG A 82 -6.75 -21.91 -6.43
C ARG A 82 -7.83 -22.99 -6.31
N ASP A 83 -7.49 -24.12 -5.69
CA ASP A 83 -8.45 -25.22 -5.48
C ASP A 83 -9.65 -24.75 -4.64
N PHE A 84 -9.42 -23.96 -3.60
CA PHE A 84 -10.49 -23.38 -2.78
C PHE A 84 -11.37 -22.41 -3.57
N ALA A 85 -10.77 -21.56 -4.40
CA ALA A 85 -11.50 -20.62 -5.23
C ALA A 85 -12.43 -21.37 -6.22
N TYR A 86 -11.96 -22.45 -6.82
CA TYR A 86 -12.76 -23.29 -7.72
C TYR A 86 -13.80 -24.11 -6.98
N GLU A 87 -13.47 -24.68 -5.80
CA GLU A 87 -14.42 -25.43 -4.96
C GLU A 87 -15.64 -24.58 -4.56
N HIS A 88 -15.45 -23.26 -4.39
CA HIS A 88 -16.47 -22.32 -3.96
C HIS A 88 -17.00 -21.40 -5.06
N ASP A 89 -16.63 -21.62 -6.34
CA ASP A 89 -17.02 -20.79 -7.48
C ASP A 89 -16.81 -19.28 -7.20
N LEU A 90 -15.65 -18.90 -6.64
CA LEU A 90 -15.38 -17.53 -6.24
C LEU A 90 -15.33 -16.59 -7.45
N PRO A 91 -16.19 -15.55 -7.52
CA PRO A 91 -16.19 -14.62 -8.64
C PRO A 91 -14.97 -13.68 -8.63
N ASN A 92 -14.38 -13.46 -7.47
CA ASN A 92 -13.27 -12.53 -7.28
C ASN A 92 -11.97 -13.30 -6.99
N PHE A 93 -11.57 -14.16 -7.92
CA PHE A 93 -10.30 -14.88 -7.90
C PHE A 93 -9.42 -14.39 -9.04
N PHE A 94 -8.23 -13.88 -8.67
CA PHE A 94 -7.26 -13.27 -9.59
C PHE A 94 -5.92 -14.00 -9.49
N ASP A 95 -5.52 -14.64 -10.56
CA ASP A 95 -4.23 -15.32 -10.72
C ASP A 95 -3.45 -14.80 -11.93
N GLU A 96 -2.63 -15.61 -12.58
CA GLU A 96 -1.76 -15.23 -13.69
C GLU A 96 -2.48 -14.57 -14.88
N LYS A 97 -3.80 -14.71 -15.01
CA LYS A 97 -4.58 -14.07 -16.08
C LYS A 97 -4.87 -12.60 -15.82
N ASP A 98 -4.96 -12.24 -14.55
CA ASP A 98 -5.29 -10.89 -14.08
C ASP A 98 -4.30 -10.44 -13.00
N MET A 99 -2.99 -10.60 -13.26
CA MET A 99 -1.94 -10.30 -12.29
C MET A 99 -2.00 -8.85 -11.81
N GLY A 100 -1.87 -8.70 -10.51
CA GLY A 100 -1.79 -7.40 -9.88
C GLY A 100 -1.62 -7.54 -8.38
N ILE A 101 -0.90 -6.61 -7.76
CA ILE A 101 -0.78 -6.55 -6.31
C ILE A 101 -2.15 -6.21 -5.72
N GLU A 102 -2.60 -6.98 -4.73
CA GLU A 102 -3.98 -6.92 -4.19
C GLU A 102 -4.45 -5.48 -3.91
N HIS A 103 -3.62 -4.65 -3.26
CA HIS A 103 -3.98 -3.28 -2.90
C HIS A 103 -3.96 -2.28 -4.07
N ALA A 104 -3.50 -2.68 -5.24
CA ALA A 104 -3.65 -1.92 -6.48
C ALA A 104 -4.78 -2.49 -7.34
N LEU A 105 -4.91 -3.81 -7.39
CA LEU A 105 -5.90 -4.50 -8.21
C LEU A 105 -7.34 -4.29 -7.70
N MET A 106 -7.56 -4.37 -6.39
CA MET A 106 -8.90 -4.24 -5.81
C MET A 106 -9.60 -2.92 -6.17
N PRO A 107 -8.98 -1.73 -6.00
CA PRO A 107 -9.60 -0.49 -6.44
C PRO A 107 -9.68 -0.37 -7.96
N GLU A 108 -8.72 -0.91 -8.72
CA GLU A 108 -8.74 -0.91 -10.19
C GLU A 108 -9.92 -1.72 -10.76
N LYS A 109 -10.29 -2.82 -10.08
CA LYS A 109 -11.42 -3.67 -10.45
C LYS A 109 -12.76 -3.17 -9.88
N GLY A 110 -12.78 -2.09 -9.10
CA GLY A 110 -14.00 -1.56 -8.47
C GLY A 110 -14.55 -2.43 -7.34
N LEU A 111 -13.72 -3.31 -6.77
CA LEU A 111 -14.13 -4.26 -5.71
C LEU A 111 -14.18 -3.66 -4.31
N VAL A 112 -13.72 -2.43 -4.17
CA VAL A 112 -13.75 -1.64 -2.94
C VAL A 112 -14.44 -0.32 -3.22
N ALA A 113 -15.29 0.13 -2.30
CA ALA A 113 -16.09 1.34 -2.46
C ALA A 113 -15.98 2.26 -1.23
N PRO A 114 -16.24 3.56 -1.40
CA PRO A 114 -16.35 4.48 -0.27
C PRO A 114 -17.37 3.99 0.76
N GLY A 115 -17.00 4.11 2.04
CA GLY A 115 -17.85 3.70 3.16
C GLY A 115 -17.79 2.22 3.51
N ASP A 116 -17.12 1.37 2.73
CA ASP A 116 -16.94 -0.06 3.05
C ASP A 116 -16.13 -0.27 4.34
N VAL A 117 -16.41 -1.37 5.03
CA VAL A 117 -15.54 -1.99 6.04
C VAL A 117 -14.84 -3.18 5.40
N ILE A 118 -13.53 -3.09 5.25
CA ILE A 118 -12.69 -4.03 4.53
C ILE A 118 -11.66 -4.64 5.47
N ILE A 119 -11.51 -5.95 5.44
CA ILE A 119 -10.42 -6.64 6.13
C ILE A 119 -9.59 -7.47 5.16
N GLY A 120 -8.30 -7.53 5.40
CA GLY A 120 -7.38 -8.38 4.66
C GLY A 120 -6.40 -9.07 5.57
N ALA A 121 -5.87 -10.22 5.15
CA ALA A 121 -4.80 -10.89 5.89
C ALA A 121 -3.40 -10.31 5.54
N ASP A 122 -3.38 -9.13 4.96
CA ASP A 122 -2.18 -8.32 4.73
C ASP A 122 -2.20 -7.02 5.54
N SER A 123 -1.05 -6.62 6.05
CA SER A 123 -0.90 -5.42 6.86
C SER A 123 -1.30 -4.14 6.13
N HIS A 124 -1.03 -4.09 4.79
CA HIS A 124 -1.27 -2.89 3.98
C HIS A 124 -2.69 -2.78 3.42
N THR A 125 -3.62 -3.60 3.90
CA THR A 125 -5.06 -3.48 3.59
C THR A 125 -5.59 -2.07 3.87
N CYS A 126 -4.97 -1.31 4.78
CA CYS A 126 -5.28 0.10 5.05
C CYS A 126 -5.22 1.02 3.81
N THR A 127 -4.59 0.58 2.71
CA THR A 127 -4.51 1.29 1.42
C THR A 127 -5.87 1.78 0.91
N HIS A 128 -6.92 0.99 1.10
CA HIS A 128 -8.24 1.30 0.55
C HIS A 128 -8.95 2.48 1.25
N GLY A 129 -8.40 2.97 2.36
CA GLY A 129 -8.86 4.21 2.96
C GLY A 129 -8.63 5.45 2.09
N ALA A 130 -7.77 5.36 1.06
CA ALA A 130 -7.59 6.43 0.08
C ALA A 130 -8.85 6.76 -0.73
N ILE A 131 -9.82 5.83 -0.79
CA ILE A 131 -11.12 6.04 -1.42
C ILE A 131 -12.26 6.23 -0.39
N GLY A 132 -11.95 6.48 0.88
CA GLY A 132 -12.95 6.72 1.93
C GLY A 132 -13.56 5.45 2.54
N ALA A 133 -12.91 4.29 2.43
CA ALA A 133 -13.27 3.07 3.13
C ALA A 133 -12.55 2.96 4.48
N PHE A 134 -13.13 2.29 5.47
CA PHE A 134 -12.36 1.80 6.61
C PHE A 134 -11.79 0.43 6.26
N SER A 135 -10.48 0.36 6.12
CA SER A 135 -9.80 -0.87 5.72
C SER A 135 -8.62 -1.16 6.63
N THR A 136 -8.45 -2.43 7.01
CA THR A 136 -7.42 -2.81 8.00
C THR A 136 -6.92 -4.23 7.82
N GLY A 137 -5.65 -4.46 8.14
CA GLY A 137 -5.08 -5.80 8.27
C GLY A 137 -5.59 -6.51 9.52
N MET A 138 -5.91 -7.80 9.38
CA MET A 138 -6.36 -8.69 10.46
C MET A 138 -5.60 -10.03 10.36
N GLY A 139 -5.69 -10.84 11.41
CA GLY A 139 -5.10 -12.18 11.40
C GLY A 139 -5.85 -13.15 10.47
N SER A 140 -5.17 -14.18 9.97
CA SER A 140 -5.77 -15.18 9.08
C SER A 140 -6.95 -15.94 9.73
N THR A 141 -6.97 -16.06 11.06
CA THR A 141 -8.09 -16.65 11.81
C THR A 141 -9.31 -15.71 11.82
N ASP A 142 -9.07 -14.39 11.95
CA ASP A 142 -10.13 -13.38 11.87
C ASP A 142 -10.74 -13.35 10.47
N LEU A 143 -9.90 -13.54 9.42
CA LEU A 143 -10.40 -13.70 8.06
C LEU A 143 -11.32 -14.92 7.95
N ALA A 144 -10.90 -16.08 8.49
CA ALA A 144 -11.73 -17.28 8.47
C ALA A 144 -13.07 -17.04 9.18
N TYR A 145 -13.06 -16.32 10.30
CA TYR A 145 -14.30 -15.93 10.99
C TYR A 145 -15.21 -15.08 10.10
N ALA A 146 -14.66 -14.06 9.43
CA ALA A 146 -15.43 -13.25 8.50
C ALA A 146 -15.91 -14.01 7.26
N MET A 147 -15.11 -14.96 6.74
CA MET A 147 -15.54 -15.84 5.65
C MET A 147 -16.77 -16.67 6.04
N ILE A 148 -16.86 -17.09 7.31
CA ILE A 148 -17.96 -17.94 7.84
C ILE A 148 -19.19 -17.10 8.19
N THR A 149 -19.01 -15.92 8.78
CA THR A 149 -20.08 -15.14 9.41
C THR A 149 -20.49 -13.87 8.65
N GLY A 150 -19.63 -13.36 7.76
CA GLY A 150 -19.78 -12.06 7.14
C GLY A 150 -19.52 -10.89 8.09
N LYS A 151 -18.96 -11.14 9.27
CA LYS A 151 -18.76 -10.18 10.33
C LYS A 151 -17.38 -10.28 10.95
N ASN A 152 -16.98 -9.24 11.67
CA ASN A 152 -15.85 -9.30 12.58
C ASN A 152 -16.04 -8.30 13.75
N TRP A 153 -15.27 -8.48 14.81
CA TRP A 153 -15.30 -7.58 15.94
C TRP A 153 -14.18 -6.52 15.83
N PHE A 154 -14.47 -5.33 16.34
CA PHE A 154 -13.52 -4.21 16.39
C PHE A 154 -13.66 -3.48 17.71
N LYS A 155 -12.54 -3.02 18.24
CA LYS A 155 -12.56 -1.86 19.12
C LYS A 155 -12.49 -0.65 18.20
N VAL A 156 -13.53 0.18 18.14
CA VAL A 156 -13.57 1.38 17.28
C VAL A 156 -12.32 2.23 17.56
N PRO A 157 -11.42 2.44 16.58
CA PRO A 157 -10.17 3.14 16.83
C PRO A 157 -10.41 4.65 17.04
N PRO A 158 -9.71 5.30 17.97
CA PRO A 158 -9.63 6.75 17.98
C PRO A 158 -8.91 7.25 16.74
N THR A 159 -9.13 8.51 16.37
CA THR A 159 -8.59 9.09 15.13
C THR A 159 -7.58 10.19 15.44
N ILE A 160 -6.41 10.10 14.80
CA ILE A 160 -5.46 11.21 14.68
C ILE A 160 -5.77 11.93 13.38
N LYS A 161 -5.97 13.24 13.43
CA LYS A 161 -6.11 14.10 12.26
C LYS A 161 -4.74 14.58 11.81
N VAL A 162 -4.38 14.34 10.56
CA VAL A 162 -3.14 14.84 9.94
C VAL A 162 -3.53 15.84 8.86
N GLU A 163 -3.19 17.11 9.08
CA GLU A 163 -3.48 18.20 8.16
C GLU A 163 -2.22 18.57 7.39
N PHE A 164 -2.25 18.38 6.08
CA PHE A 164 -1.20 18.83 5.17
C PHE A 164 -1.59 20.19 4.60
N ILE A 165 -0.76 21.21 4.83
CA ILE A 165 -1.02 22.59 4.39
C ILE A 165 0.05 23.08 3.42
N GLY A 166 -0.35 23.98 2.53
CA GLY A 166 0.53 24.59 1.54
C GLY A 166 0.69 23.74 0.27
N LYS A 167 1.41 24.25 -0.71
CA LYS A 167 1.66 23.58 -1.97
C LYS A 167 2.96 22.78 -1.89
N PRO A 168 2.94 21.46 -2.22
CA PRO A 168 4.15 20.65 -2.28
C PRO A 168 5.17 21.23 -3.25
N ALA A 169 6.46 21.16 -2.90
CA ALA A 169 7.56 21.46 -3.80
C ALA A 169 7.72 20.35 -4.85
N ASP A 170 8.55 20.59 -5.89
CA ASP A 170 8.86 19.61 -6.90
C ASP A 170 9.49 18.35 -6.27
N HIS A 171 9.12 17.19 -6.80
CA HIS A 171 9.55 15.86 -6.33
C HIS A 171 9.07 15.48 -4.91
N ILE A 172 8.02 16.15 -4.39
CA ILE A 172 7.31 15.76 -3.16
C ILE A 172 6.02 15.04 -3.55
N TYR A 173 5.85 13.81 -3.09
CA TYR A 173 4.73 12.92 -3.38
C TYR A 173 4.12 12.34 -2.10
N GLY A 174 3.04 11.59 -2.20
CA GLY A 174 2.39 10.95 -1.06
C GLY A 174 3.33 10.11 -0.19
N LYS A 175 4.36 9.50 -0.80
CA LYS A 175 5.41 8.76 -0.09
C LYS A 175 6.19 9.64 0.89
N ASP A 176 6.56 10.85 0.49
CA ASP A 176 7.32 11.77 1.34
C ASP A 176 6.46 12.25 2.51
N LEU A 177 5.18 12.52 2.24
CA LEU A 177 4.24 12.96 3.27
C LEU A 177 4.07 11.90 4.36
N ILE A 178 3.88 10.64 3.98
CA ILE A 178 3.71 9.57 4.98
C ILE A 178 5.03 9.26 5.71
N LEU A 179 6.17 9.29 5.03
CA LEU A 179 7.47 9.13 5.68
C LEU A 179 7.73 10.25 6.69
N GLU A 180 7.31 11.49 6.39
CA GLU A 180 7.40 12.60 7.33
C GLU A 180 6.50 12.39 8.54
N VAL A 181 5.26 11.95 8.35
CA VAL A 181 4.35 11.59 9.47
C VAL A 181 5.01 10.54 10.37
N ILE A 182 5.51 9.44 9.76
CA ILE A 182 6.16 8.35 10.52
C ILE A 182 7.41 8.84 11.23
N ARG A 183 8.21 9.72 10.61
CA ARG A 183 9.37 10.35 11.23
C ARG A 183 8.99 11.14 12.48
N MET A 184 7.85 11.87 12.42
CA MET A 184 7.38 12.72 13.52
C MET A 184 6.83 11.93 14.70
N ILE A 185 6.02 10.88 14.43
CA ILE A 185 5.30 10.16 15.50
C ILE A 185 5.90 8.80 15.86
N GLY A 186 6.89 8.32 15.09
CA GLY A 186 7.47 6.99 15.28
C GLY A 186 6.64 5.86 14.69
N VAL A 187 7.12 4.63 14.82
CA VAL A 187 6.46 3.42 14.28
C VAL A 187 5.27 2.95 15.13
N ASP A 188 5.04 3.54 16.27
CA ASP A 188 3.98 3.21 17.23
C ASP A 188 3.10 4.40 17.65
N GLY A 189 3.35 5.61 17.12
CA GLY A 189 2.61 6.83 17.48
C GLY A 189 1.12 6.78 17.16
N ALA A 190 0.73 6.00 16.16
CA ALA A 190 -0.66 5.75 15.79
C ALA A 190 -1.14 4.35 16.21
N LEU A 191 -0.49 3.71 17.20
CA LEU A 191 -0.82 2.34 17.61
C LEU A 191 -2.31 2.20 17.92
N TYR A 192 -2.99 1.31 17.15
CA TYR A 192 -4.42 1.05 17.22
C TYR A 192 -5.33 2.27 16.92
N LYS A 193 -4.85 3.30 16.22
CA LYS A 193 -5.62 4.48 15.84
C LYS A 193 -5.87 4.50 14.34
N ALA A 194 -6.84 5.30 13.88
CA ALA A 194 -6.97 5.66 12.48
C ALA A 194 -6.21 6.98 12.22
N LEU A 195 -5.58 7.11 11.06
CA LEU A 195 -5.01 8.36 10.57
C LEU A 195 -5.96 8.96 9.53
N GLU A 196 -6.58 10.09 9.83
CA GLU A 196 -7.41 10.84 8.88
C GLU A 196 -6.57 11.93 8.22
N PHE A 197 -6.29 11.77 6.93
CA PHE A 197 -5.47 12.71 6.16
C PHE A 197 -6.35 13.77 5.50
N THR A 198 -5.99 15.04 5.68
CA THR A 198 -6.78 16.20 5.29
C THR A 198 -5.88 17.41 5.02
N GLY A 199 -6.47 18.57 4.76
CA GLY A 199 -5.78 19.84 4.52
C GLY A 199 -5.81 20.24 3.05
N ASP A 200 -5.43 21.48 2.77
CA ASP A 200 -5.49 22.08 1.42
C ASP A 200 -4.44 21.48 0.46
N ALA A 201 -3.35 20.93 1.00
CA ALA A 201 -2.34 20.23 0.21
C ALA A 201 -2.90 18.96 -0.49
N MET A 202 -3.99 18.37 0.03
CA MET A 202 -4.61 17.19 -0.59
C MET A 202 -5.09 17.44 -2.03
N ALA A 203 -5.38 18.69 -2.39
CA ALA A 203 -5.77 19.07 -3.75
C ALA A 203 -4.64 18.92 -4.79
N TYR A 204 -3.39 18.79 -4.35
CA TYR A 204 -2.22 18.59 -5.21
C TYR A 204 -1.80 17.13 -5.32
N LEU A 205 -2.42 16.22 -4.57
CA LEU A 205 -2.11 14.80 -4.57
C LEU A 205 -3.04 14.04 -5.51
N ASP A 206 -2.47 13.36 -6.50
CA ASP A 206 -3.19 12.38 -7.31
C ASP A 206 -3.61 11.15 -6.48
N MET A 207 -4.44 10.29 -7.05
CA MET A 207 -4.90 9.09 -6.33
C MET A 207 -3.76 8.13 -6.01
N ASP A 208 -2.73 8.02 -6.85
CA ASP A 208 -1.59 7.15 -6.62
C ASP A 208 -0.81 7.59 -5.36
N SER A 209 -0.60 8.90 -5.18
CA SER A 209 -0.04 9.49 -3.96
C SER A 209 -0.92 9.24 -2.72
N ARG A 210 -2.25 9.34 -2.86
CA ARG A 210 -3.20 9.08 -1.77
C ARG A 210 -3.20 7.61 -1.35
N PHE A 211 -3.10 6.69 -2.31
CA PHE A 211 -2.93 5.28 -2.01
C PHE A 211 -1.63 4.99 -1.26
N SER A 212 -0.51 5.62 -1.66
CA SER A 212 0.77 5.50 -0.94
C SER A 212 0.68 6.01 0.50
N LEU A 213 0.00 7.16 0.69
CA LEU A 213 -0.22 7.78 1.99
C LEU A 213 -0.99 6.85 2.94
N CYS A 214 -2.13 6.31 2.49
CA CYS A 214 -2.94 5.39 3.28
C CYS A 214 -2.28 4.03 3.48
N ASN A 215 -1.56 3.52 2.47
CA ASN A 215 -0.84 2.24 2.52
C ASN A 215 0.11 2.17 3.71
N MET A 216 0.85 3.23 3.97
CA MET A 216 1.87 3.25 5.02
C MET A 216 1.37 3.73 6.39
N ALA A 217 0.07 3.92 6.58
CA ALA A 217 -0.48 4.24 7.90
C ALA A 217 -0.15 3.17 8.94
N ILE A 218 -0.09 1.89 8.54
CA ILE A 218 0.30 0.77 9.40
C ILE A 218 1.75 0.89 9.89
N GLU A 219 2.64 1.54 9.16
CA GLU A 219 4.04 1.72 9.55
C GLU A 219 4.21 2.70 10.72
N ALA A 220 3.16 3.47 11.05
CA ALA A 220 3.05 4.23 12.30
C ALA A 220 2.25 3.49 13.38
N GLY A 221 1.90 2.21 13.17
CA GLY A 221 1.05 1.41 14.06
C GLY A 221 -0.47 1.61 13.83
N GLY A 222 -0.85 2.39 12.82
CA GLY A 222 -2.25 2.72 12.53
C GLY A 222 -3.08 1.52 12.04
N LYS A 223 -4.35 1.46 12.48
CA LYS A 223 -5.30 0.45 11.97
C LYS A 223 -5.77 0.77 10.57
N SER A 224 -5.89 2.06 10.23
CA SER A 224 -6.30 2.53 8.90
C SER A 224 -5.72 3.91 8.64
N GLY A 225 -5.38 4.21 7.39
CA GLY A 225 -5.28 5.57 6.86
C GLY A 225 -6.56 5.85 6.08
N ILE A 226 -7.15 7.03 6.23
CA ILE A 226 -8.41 7.35 5.57
C ILE A 226 -8.41 8.78 5.04
N ILE A 227 -8.97 8.94 3.83
CA ILE A 227 -9.16 10.24 3.17
C ILE A 227 -10.63 10.34 2.80
N ALA A 228 -11.28 11.44 3.18
CA ALA A 228 -12.64 11.70 2.77
C ALA A 228 -12.73 11.88 1.24
N VAL A 229 -13.82 11.39 0.65
CA VAL A 229 -14.03 11.45 -0.80
C VAL A 229 -14.21 12.90 -1.27
N ASP A 230 -13.32 13.34 -2.15
CA ASP A 230 -13.37 14.62 -2.84
C ASP A 230 -13.54 14.44 -4.38
N ASP A 231 -13.40 15.51 -5.14
CA ASP A 231 -13.59 15.45 -6.59
C ASP A 231 -12.50 14.64 -7.31
N ILE A 232 -11.27 14.61 -6.79
CA ILE A 232 -10.19 13.77 -7.33
C ILE A 232 -10.54 12.29 -7.15
N THR A 233 -11.03 11.94 -5.97
CA THR A 233 -11.50 10.57 -5.69
C THR A 233 -12.70 10.19 -6.54
N LYS A 234 -13.69 11.11 -6.70
CA LYS A 234 -14.86 10.88 -7.56
C LYS A 234 -14.45 10.67 -9.02
N GLU A 235 -13.50 11.46 -9.53
CA GLU A 235 -12.98 11.29 -10.88
C GLU A 235 -12.31 9.92 -11.07
N PHE A 236 -11.53 9.45 -10.10
CA PHE A 236 -10.96 8.10 -10.13
C PHE A 236 -12.06 7.03 -10.16
N LEU A 237 -13.05 7.13 -9.26
CA LEU A 237 -14.14 6.16 -9.15
C LEU A 237 -15.05 6.14 -10.38
N SER A 238 -15.20 7.25 -11.09
CA SER A 238 -15.99 7.32 -12.33
C SER A 238 -15.41 6.47 -13.47
N LYS A 239 -14.15 6.07 -13.37
CA LYS A 239 -13.42 5.27 -14.38
C LYS A 239 -13.47 3.77 -14.09
N VAL A 240 -14.10 3.36 -12.99
CA VAL A 240 -14.23 1.96 -12.57
C VAL A 240 -15.69 1.59 -12.35
N ASN A 241 -16.02 0.32 -12.57
CA ASN A 241 -17.36 -0.19 -12.28
C ASN A 241 -17.39 -0.68 -10.83
N LEU A 242 -17.94 0.12 -9.92
CA LEU A 242 -18.01 -0.23 -8.51
C LEU A 242 -19.00 -1.37 -8.28
N ARG A 243 -18.63 -2.33 -7.40
CA ARG A 243 -19.48 -3.46 -7.00
C ARG A 243 -20.70 -3.04 -6.16
N SER A 244 -20.65 -1.88 -5.55
CA SER A 244 -21.70 -1.33 -4.67
C SER A 244 -21.81 0.19 -4.81
N GLU A 245 -22.95 0.73 -4.47
CA GLU A 245 -23.16 2.18 -4.39
C GLU A 245 -22.24 2.79 -3.32
N PRO A 246 -21.51 3.87 -3.65
CA PRO A 246 -20.60 4.51 -2.70
C PRO A 246 -21.36 5.21 -1.59
N LYS A 247 -20.95 4.99 -0.34
CA LYS A 247 -21.49 5.65 0.85
C LYS A 247 -20.49 6.68 1.35
N LEU A 248 -20.82 7.95 1.16
CA LEU A 248 -19.90 9.04 1.45
C LEU A 248 -20.02 9.46 2.91
N HIS A 249 -18.91 9.35 3.64
CA HIS A 249 -18.80 9.82 5.02
C HIS A 249 -17.75 10.93 5.13
N TYR A 250 -18.01 11.86 6.02
CA TYR A 250 -17.14 12.99 6.36
C TYR A 250 -17.15 13.17 7.86
N SER A 251 -16.03 13.55 8.46
CA SER A 251 -15.99 13.90 9.87
C SER A 251 -16.86 15.14 10.14
N ASP A 252 -17.55 15.14 11.27
CA ASP A 252 -18.33 16.29 11.71
C ASP A 252 -17.41 17.47 12.02
N GLU A 253 -17.87 18.69 11.77
CA GLU A 253 -17.17 19.88 12.26
C GLU A 253 -17.05 19.84 13.79
N GLY A 254 -15.80 19.89 14.30
CA GLY A 254 -15.48 19.69 15.71
C GLY A 254 -15.66 18.25 16.20
N ALA A 255 -15.44 17.24 15.32
CA ALA A 255 -15.28 15.86 15.75
C ALA A 255 -14.13 15.74 16.77
N ASN A 256 -14.22 14.75 17.64
CA ASN A 256 -13.21 14.56 18.69
C ASN A 256 -12.07 13.72 18.15
N TYR A 257 -10.92 14.37 17.92
CA TYR A 257 -9.68 13.71 17.52
C TYR A 257 -8.79 13.47 18.75
N ASP A 258 -8.10 12.33 18.75
CA ASP A 258 -7.11 11.99 19.78
C ASP A 258 -5.89 12.93 19.73
N GLN A 259 -5.52 13.32 18.51
CA GLN A 259 -4.42 14.25 18.23
C GLN A 259 -4.69 14.95 16.89
N ILE A 260 -4.16 16.17 16.74
CA ILE A 260 -4.11 16.89 15.47
C ILE A 260 -2.64 17.21 15.18
N ILE A 261 -2.19 16.84 13.98
CA ILE A 261 -0.83 17.08 13.49
C ILE A 261 -0.93 17.94 12.24
N THR A 262 -0.24 19.06 12.19
CA THR A 262 -0.21 19.93 11.00
C THR A 262 1.19 19.91 10.39
N ILE A 263 1.29 19.67 9.08
CA ILE A 263 2.55 19.61 8.32
C ILE A 263 2.48 20.59 7.15
N ASP A 264 3.39 21.55 7.13
CA ASP A 264 3.56 22.49 6.01
C ASP A 264 4.41 21.81 4.92
N VAL A 265 3.73 21.28 3.89
CA VAL A 265 4.39 20.52 2.81
C VAL A 265 5.22 21.39 1.88
N SER A 266 5.04 22.73 1.91
CA SER A 266 5.85 23.66 1.12
C SER A 266 7.31 23.74 1.59
N LYS A 267 7.59 23.27 2.79
CA LYS A 267 8.92 23.22 3.41
C LYS A 267 9.58 21.85 3.38
N LEU A 268 8.87 20.84 2.86
CA LEU A 268 9.39 19.48 2.79
C LEU A 268 10.43 19.35 1.66
N GLU A 269 11.43 18.55 1.92
CA GLU A 269 12.30 17.94 0.93
C GLU A 269 11.94 16.47 0.79
N PRO A 270 12.31 15.79 -0.31
CA PRO A 270 12.17 14.34 -0.39
C PRO A 270 12.75 13.63 0.84
N VAL A 271 12.01 12.69 1.40
CA VAL A 271 12.38 12.00 2.64
C VAL A 271 12.93 10.62 2.33
N ILE A 272 14.05 10.29 2.97
CA ILE A 272 14.69 8.98 2.89
C ILE A 272 14.68 8.33 4.27
N ALA A 273 13.97 7.20 4.41
CA ALA A 273 13.99 6.45 5.66
C ALA A 273 15.14 5.45 5.66
N TYR A 274 16.03 5.61 6.63
CA TYR A 274 17.23 4.79 6.82
C TYR A 274 16.90 3.43 7.45
N PRO A 275 17.75 2.41 7.24
CA PRO A 275 17.61 1.14 7.95
C PRO A 275 17.64 1.37 9.47
N TYR A 276 16.93 0.63 10.28
CA TYR A 276 16.03 -0.49 9.98
C TYR A 276 14.59 -0.18 10.43
N LEU A 277 14.21 1.09 10.42
CA LEU A 277 12.86 1.55 10.78
C LEU A 277 12.39 2.64 9.79
N PRO A 278 11.13 2.62 9.36
CA PRO A 278 10.58 3.68 8.51
C PRO A 278 10.60 5.07 9.16
N SER A 279 10.69 5.14 10.50
CA SER A 279 10.81 6.39 11.27
C SER A 279 12.20 7.03 11.24
N ASN A 280 13.23 6.32 10.73
CA ASN A 280 14.59 6.86 10.62
C ASN A 280 14.71 7.81 9.41
N GLY A 281 13.77 8.75 9.26
CA GLY A 281 13.69 9.68 8.16
C GLY A 281 14.76 10.78 8.23
N LYS A 282 15.41 11.05 7.08
CA LYS A 282 16.25 12.24 6.84
C LYS A 282 15.76 12.94 5.58
N SER A 283 15.94 14.26 5.49
CA SER A 283 15.77 14.97 4.21
C SER A 283 16.82 14.51 3.21
N VAL A 284 16.51 14.62 1.92
CA VAL A 284 17.45 14.23 0.85
C VAL A 284 18.74 15.04 0.95
N SER A 285 18.69 16.33 1.29
CA SER A 285 19.86 17.19 1.48
C SER A 285 20.78 16.73 2.62
N GLN A 286 20.23 16.09 3.64
CA GLN A 286 21.01 15.46 4.71
C GLN A 286 21.60 14.12 4.24
N ALA A 287 20.77 13.28 3.56
CA ALA A 287 21.18 11.95 3.13
C ALA A 287 22.31 11.95 2.09
N VAL A 288 22.33 12.94 1.19
CA VAL A 288 23.39 13.08 0.18
C VAL A 288 24.78 13.26 0.82
N LYS A 289 24.86 13.90 2.00
CA LYS A 289 26.13 14.11 2.71
C LYS A 289 26.75 12.81 3.25
N ASP A 290 25.96 11.78 3.44
CA ASP A 290 26.44 10.49 3.95
C ASP A 290 27.09 9.62 2.86
N ASP A 291 27.05 10.04 1.58
CA ASP A 291 27.65 9.40 0.39
C ASP A 291 27.38 7.88 0.29
N ILE A 292 26.14 7.48 0.57
CA ILE A 292 25.75 6.07 0.64
C ILE A 292 25.68 5.47 -0.75
N LYS A 293 26.58 4.53 -1.05
CA LYS A 293 26.57 3.73 -2.28
C LYS A 293 25.48 2.66 -2.19
N ILE A 294 24.84 2.37 -3.33
CA ILE A 294 23.78 1.38 -3.43
C ILE A 294 24.12 0.31 -4.45
N ASP A 295 23.74 -0.93 -4.15
CA ASP A 295 23.90 -2.10 -5.02
C ASP A 295 22.62 -2.32 -5.85
N GLN A 296 21.48 -1.88 -5.36
CA GLN A 296 20.17 -2.04 -6.00
C GLN A 296 19.29 -0.83 -5.79
N ALA A 297 18.48 -0.53 -6.81
CA ALA A 297 17.29 0.31 -6.70
C ALA A 297 16.06 -0.54 -7.07
N PHE A 298 14.97 -0.40 -6.30
CA PHE A 298 13.72 -1.08 -6.55
C PHE A 298 12.57 -0.08 -6.62
N ILE A 299 11.84 -0.07 -7.74
CA ILE A 299 10.65 0.77 -7.97
C ILE A 299 9.46 -0.13 -8.21
N GLY A 300 8.49 -0.12 -7.30
CA GLY A 300 7.35 -1.02 -7.36
C GLY A 300 6.63 -1.13 -6.02
N SER A 301 5.99 -2.28 -5.77
CA SER A 301 5.20 -2.60 -4.58
C SER A 301 3.77 -2.00 -4.62
N CYS A 302 2.92 -2.42 -3.69
CA CYS A 302 1.58 -1.84 -3.51
C CYS A 302 1.61 -0.34 -3.19
N THR A 303 2.73 0.16 -2.70
CA THR A 303 2.94 1.57 -2.36
C THR A 303 3.16 2.43 -3.61
N ASN A 304 4.16 2.06 -4.43
CA ASN A 304 4.69 2.91 -5.51
C ASN A 304 5.06 2.10 -6.79
N GLY A 305 4.17 1.23 -7.24
CA GLY A 305 4.23 0.56 -8.53
C GLY A 305 3.14 1.04 -9.50
N ARG A 306 2.51 2.19 -9.21
CA ARG A 306 1.40 2.73 -9.98
C ARG A 306 1.90 3.54 -11.18
N LEU A 307 1.00 3.93 -12.06
CA LEU A 307 1.37 4.54 -13.34
C LEU A 307 2.09 5.89 -13.16
N SER A 308 1.70 6.70 -12.19
CA SER A 308 2.40 7.97 -11.88
C SER A 308 3.84 7.72 -11.41
N ASP A 309 4.08 6.69 -10.59
CA ASP A 309 5.42 6.31 -10.14
C ASP A 309 6.32 5.91 -11.32
N LEU A 310 5.77 5.13 -12.25
CA LEU A 310 6.49 4.70 -13.46
C LEU A 310 6.80 5.89 -14.38
N ARG A 311 5.87 6.83 -14.55
CA ARG A 311 6.10 8.06 -15.33
C ARG A 311 7.20 8.93 -14.71
N ILE A 312 7.17 9.10 -13.40
CA ILE A 312 8.22 9.83 -12.65
C ILE A 312 9.58 9.16 -12.85
N ALA A 313 9.66 7.85 -12.66
CA ALA A 313 10.90 7.10 -12.87
C ALA A 313 11.40 7.21 -14.31
N ALA A 314 10.51 7.06 -15.31
CA ALA A 314 10.87 7.16 -16.72
C ALA A 314 11.36 8.57 -17.09
N GLN A 315 10.76 9.62 -16.55
CA GLN A 315 11.21 10.99 -16.77
C GLN A 315 12.67 11.21 -16.33
N ILE A 316 13.05 10.66 -15.17
CA ILE A 316 14.41 10.73 -14.63
C ILE A 316 15.39 9.87 -15.45
N LEU A 317 14.97 8.66 -15.86
CA LEU A 317 15.81 7.66 -16.54
C LEU A 317 16.01 7.93 -18.03
N LYS A 318 15.13 8.70 -18.66
CA LYS A 318 15.14 8.91 -20.12
C LYS A 318 16.47 9.41 -20.64
N GLY A 319 17.09 8.67 -21.57
CA GLY A 319 18.38 8.98 -22.16
C GLY A 319 19.60 8.78 -21.23
N LYS A 320 19.40 8.18 -20.07
CA LYS A 320 20.46 7.88 -19.09
C LYS A 320 20.58 6.40 -18.84
N ARG A 321 21.66 5.99 -18.20
CA ARG A 321 21.91 4.61 -17.85
C ARG A 321 22.15 4.44 -16.35
N VAL A 322 21.68 3.32 -15.84
CA VAL A 322 21.96 2.86 -14.47
C VAL A 322 23.45 2.69 -14.26
N ALA A 323 23.95 3.06 -13.10
CA ALA A 323 25.35 2.93 -12.72
C ALA A 323 25.85 1.49 -12.86
N LYS A 324 27.12 1.31 -13.26
CA LYS A 324 27.72 0.00 -13.60
C LYS A 324 27.54 -1.07 -12.50
N HIS A 325 27.55 -0.67 -11.24
CA HIS A 325 27.50 -1.57 -10.08
C HIS A 325 26.15 -1.57 -9.38
N THR A 326 25.12 -1.00 -10.01
CA THR A 326 23.77 -0.92 -9.45
C THR A 326 22.80 -1.69 -10.33
N ARG A 327 21.93 -2.48 -9.72
CA ARG A 327 20.79 -3.11 -10.39
C ARG A 327 19.56 -2.22 -10.21
N LEU A 328 18.79 -2.00 -11.27
CA LEU A 328 17.49 -1.37 -11.17
C LEU A 328 16.40 -2.38 -11.52
N ILE A 329 15.46 -2.58 -10.61
CA ILE A 329 14.31 -3.44 -10.80
C ILE A 329 13.06 -2.60 -10.75
N ILE A 330 12.18 -2.76 -11.74
CA ILE A 330 10.91 -2.04 -11.85
C ILE A 330 9.77 -3.07 -11.93
N THR A 331 8.78 -2.91 -11.06
CA THR A 331 7.64 -3.81 -10.97
C THR A 331 6.34 -2.99 -11.05
N PRO A 332 5.63 -3.01 -12.19
CA PRO A 332 4.29 -2.40 -12.28
C PRO A 332 3.32 -3.06 -11.30
N ALA A 333 2.40 -2.29 -10.74
CA ALA A 333 1.50 -2.82 -9.72
C ALA A 333 0.40 -3.75 -10.27
N THR A 334 -0.02 -3.59 -11.54
CA THR A 334 -1.01 -4.45 -12.20
C THR A 334 -0.68 -4.65 -13.67
N GLN A 335 -1.29 -5.67 -14.30
CA GLN A 335 -1.16 -5.87 -15.75
C GLN A 335 -1.73 -4.69 -16.56
N LYS A 336 -2.78 -4.04 -16.10
CA LYS A 336 -3.36 -2.85 -16.75
C LYS A 336 -2.38 -1.69 -16.71
N ILE A 337 -1.72 -1.47 -15.57
CA ILE A 337 -0.65 -0.46 -15.43
C ILE A 337 0.53 -0.82 -16.35
N ALA A 338 0.97 -2.07 -16.36
CA ALA A 338 2.06 -2.53 -17.24
C ALA A 338 1.74 -2.29 -18.72
N LEU A 339 0.53 -2.65 -19.14
CA LEU A 339 0.06 -2.42 -20.51
C LEU A 339 -0.01 -0.92 -20.86
N GLN A 340 -0.48 -0.08 -19.92
CA GLN A 340 -0.53 1.36 -20.15
C GLN A 340 0.88 1.97 -20.22
N ALA A 341 1.78 1.56 -19.32
CA ALA A 341 3.18 1.98 -19.34
C ALA A 341 3.88 1.58 -20.65
N GLN A 342 3.58 0.38 -21.18
CA GLN A 342 4.07 -0.05 -22.50
C GLN A 342 3.54 0.84 -23.62
N LYS A 343 2.24 1.17 -23.64
CA LYS A 343 1.63 2.05 -24.65
C LYS A 343 2.22 3.47 -24.63
N GLU A 344 2.67 3.93 -23.46
CA GLU A 344 3.33 5.23 -23.29
C GLU A 344 4.83 5.18 -23.61
N GLY A 345 5.39 4.01 -23.96
CA GLY A 345 6.82 3.84 -24.26
C GLY A 345 7.72 3.86 -23.01
N LEU A 346 7.14 3.77 -21.81
CA LEU A 346 7.94 3.79 -20.57
C LEU A 346 8.80 2.53 -20.41
N MET A 347 8.32 1.39 -20.91
CA MET A 347 9.07 0.12 -20.86
C MET A 347 10.37 0.19 -21.69
N ASP A 348 10.33 0.84 -22.85
CA ASP A 348 11.53 1.03 -23.67
C ASP A 348 12.56 1.88 -22.94
N ILE A 349 12.14 2.99 -22.31
CA ILE A 349 13.01 3.85 -21.50
C ILE A 349 13.68 3.04 -20.37
N PHE A 350 12.94 2.19 -19.67
CA PHE A 350 13.49 1.37 -18.59
C PHE A 350 14.53 0.38 -19.07
N VAL A 351 14.24 -0.34 -20.16
CA VAL A 351 15.15 -1.32 -20.75
C VAL A 351 16.39 -0.63 -21.32
N GLU A 352 16.24 0.49 -22.01
CA GLU A 352 17.37 1.29 -22.51
C GLU A 352 18.24 1.81 -21.37
N ALA A 353 17.65 2.20 -20.23
CA ALA A 353 18.39 2.60 -19.05
C ALA A 353 19.15 1.43 -18.38
N GLY A 354 18.83 0.18 -18.72
CA GLY A 354 19.43 -1.03 -18.16
C GLY A 354 18.68 -1.58 -16.94
N ALA A 355 17.38 -1.25 -16.80
CA ALA A 355 16.52 -1.82 -15.77
C ALA A 355 16.01 -3.22 -16.15
N VAL A 356 15.75 -4.05 -15.14
CA VAL A 356 14.93 -5.25 -15.26
C VAL A 356 13.49 -4.88 -14.96
N VAL A 357 12.60 -5.05 -15.94
CA VAL A 357 11.16 -4.88 -15.75
C VAL A 357 10.54 -6.24 -15.48
N SER A 358 9.90 -6.38 -14.33
CA SER A 358 9.27 -7.61 -13.87
C SER A 358 7.77 -7.63 -14.18
N ASN A 359 7.16 -8.81 -14.11
CA ASN A 359 5.71 -8.93 -14.06
C ASN A 359 5.14 -8.27 -12.79
N PRO A 360 3.85 -7.90 -12.79
CA PRO A 360 3.17 -7.40 -11.60
C PRO A 360 3.21 -8.41 -10.44
N THR A 361 3.90 -8.06 -9.38
CA THR A 361 4.03 -8.88 -8.16
C THR A 361 4.50 -8.02 -7.00
N CYS A 362 4.28 -8.46 -5.78
CA CYS A 362 4.86 -7.83 -4.59
C CYS A 362 6.41 -7.90 -4.61
N GLY A 363 6.98 -8.86 -5.34
CA GLY A 363 8.41 -8.95 -5.67
C GLY A 363 9.31 -9.07 -4.45
N ALA A 364 10.40 -8.29 -4.47
CA ALA A 364 11.38 -8.26 -3.40
C ALA A 364 10.87 -7.58 -2.11
N CYS A 365 9.72 -6.91 -2.12
CA CYS A 365 9.22 -6.11 -0.99
C CYS A 365 9.15 -6.89 0.35
N LEU A 366 8.85 -8.18 0.29
CA LEU A 366 8.82 -9.06 1.47
C LEU A 366 10.00 -10.05 1.54
N GLY A 367 10.96 -9.96 0.62
CA GLY A 367 12.09 -10.91 0.56
C GLY A 367 11.70 -12.30 0.05
N GLY A 368 10.54 -12.44 -0.56
CA GLY A 368 9.96 -13.74 -0.94
C GLY A 368 10.06 -14.08 -2.41
N TYR A 369 10.35 -13.14 -3.30
CA TYR A 369 10.36 -13.32 -4.74
C TYR A 369 11.50 -12.50 -5.38
N MET A 370 11.57 -12.43 -6.71
CA MET A 370 12.66 -11.84 -7.50
C MET A 370 13.23 -10.52 -6.96
N GLY A 371 14.57 -10.36 -7.05
CA GLY A 371 15.26 -9.13 -6.68
C GLY A 371 15.61 -9.01 -5.19
N ILE A 372 15.67 -10.14 -4.48
CA ILE A 372 16.11 -10.15 -3.07
C ILE A 372 17.59 -9.80 -2.95
N LEU A 373 17.95 -9.23 -1.81
CA LEU A 373 19.29 -8.73 -1.51
C LEU A 373 20.17 -9.82 -0.90
N GLY A 374 21.43 -9.86 -1.32
CA GLY A 374 22.48 -10.63 -0.68
C GLY A 374 23.03 -9.97 0.59
N ALA A 375 23.96 -10.66 1.25
CA ALA A 375 24.60 -10.18 2.48
C ALA A 375 25.33 -8.84 2.26
N GLY A 376 25.03 -7.86 3.09
CA GLY A 376 25.65 -6.53 3.09
C GLY A 376 25.24 -5.62 1.94
N GLU A 377 24.34 -6.05 1.04
CA GLU A 377 23.88 -5.21 -0.07
C GLU A 377 22.95 -4.08 0.43
N ARG A 378 23.05 -2.93 -0.24
CA ARG A 378 22.24 -1.73 0.01
C ARG A 378 21.27 -1.47 -1.12
N CYS A 379 20.00 -1.26 -0.75
CA CYS A 379 18.95 -0.98 -1.72
C CYS A 379 18.23 0.32 -1.37
N ILE A 380 18.07 1.22 -2.36
CA ILE A 380 17.06 2.27 -2.28
C ILE A 380 15.75 1.75 -2.88
N SER A 381 14.63 1.93 -2.19
CA SER A 381 13.40 1.23 -2.54
C SER A 381 12.17 2.10 -2.31
N THR A 382 11.19 1.94 -3.21
CA THR A 382 9.86 2.55 -3.03
C THR A 382 8.90 1.67 -2.23
N THR A 383 9.36 0.54 -1.69
CA THR A 383 8.58 -0.33 -0.81
C THR A 383 8.19 0.37 0.49
N ASN A 384 7.41 -0.28 1.34
CA ASN A 384 6.82 0.32 2.54
C ASN A 384 7.60 0.00 3.82
N ARG A 385 8.46 -1.04 3.84
CA ARG A 385 9.18 -1.52 5.03
C ARG A 385 10.66 -1.71 4.76
N ASN A 386 11.48 -1.40 5.77
CA ASN A 386 12.92 -1.56 5.73
C ASN A 386 13.50 -2.22 6.99
N PHE A 387 12.71 -3.07 7.65
CA PHE A 387 13.16 -3.84 8.81
C PHE A 387 14.29 -4.81 8.45
N VAL A 388 15.04 -5.25 9.46
CA VAL A 388 16.12 -6.22 9.30
C VAL A 388 15.67 -7.46 8.51
N GLY A 389 16.33 -7.75 7.39
CA GLY A 389 16.03 -8.89 6.52
C GLY A 389 14.77 -8.75 5.67
N ARG A 390 14.16 -7.58 5.60
CA ARG A 390 12.88 -7.39 4.90
C ARG A 390 12.93 -7.72 3.41
N MET A 391 14.01 -7.37 2.73
CA MET A 391 14.17 -7.60 1.28
C MET A 391 15.22 -8.67 0.94
N GLY A 392 15.63 -9.51 1.89
CA GLY A 392 16.62 -10.55 1.65
C GLY A 392 17.45 -10.88 2.87
N ASP A 393 18.79 -10.86 2.73
CA ASP A 393 19.70 -11.18 3.82
C ASP A 393 19.53 -10.22 5.01
N ARG A 394 19.74 -10.74 6.22
CA ARG A 394 19.58 -9.97 7.46
C ARG A 394 20.59 -8.84 7.65
N THR A 395 21.71 -8.90 6.93
CA THR A 395 22.76 -7.87 6.93
C THR A 395 22.57 -6.83 5.84
N SER A 396 21.58 -7.01 4.97
CA SER A 396 21.25 -6.02 3.93
C SER A 396 20.57 -4.78 4.51
N GLU A 397 20.76 -3.67 3.84
CA GLU A 397 20.22 -2.36 4.23
C GLU A 397 19.23 -1.86 3.19
N VAL A 398 18.03 -1.47 3.63
CA VAL A 398 16.99 -0.90 2.75
C VAL A 398 16.69 0.54 3.15
N TYR A 399 16.80 1.44 2.19
CA TYR A 399 16.48 2.87 2.31
C TYR A 399 15.17 3.13 1.58
N LEU A 400 14.15 3.63 2.29
CA LEU A 400 12.85 3.93 1.66
C LEU A 400 12.86 5.35 1.10
N ALA A 401 12.40 5.49 -0.15
CA ALA A 401 12.28 6.78 -0.80
C ALA A 401 11.15 6.77 -1.85
N ASN A 402 10.84 7.94 -2.43
CA ASN A 402 9.94 8.06 -3.56
C ASN A 402 10.60 7.61 -4.88
N SER A 403 9.82 7.48 -5.94
CA SER A 403 10.27 6.97 -7.24
C SER A 403 11.30 7.87 -7.92
N ALA A 404 11.24 9.20 -7.72
CA ALA A 404 12.23 10.13 -8.28
C ALA A 404 13.61 9.93 -7.65
N VAL A 405 13.68 9.88 -6.33
CA VAL A 405 14.94 9.63 -5.59
C VAL A 405 15.52 8.26 -5.93
N ALA A 406 14.67 7.23 -6.00
CA ALA A 406 15.12 5.87 -6.34
C ALA A 406 15.70 5.79 -7.77
N ALA A 407 15.04 6.41 -8.75
CA ALA A 407 15.52 6.46 -10.14
C ALA A 407 16.81 7.26 -10.28
N ALA A 408 16.90 8.44 -9.66
CA ALA A 408 18.10 9.28 -9.67
C ALA A 408 19.30 8.56 -9.01
N SER A 409 19.06 7.92 -7.88
CA SER A 409 20.08 7.14 -7.17
C SER A 409 20.55 5.92 -7.97
N ALA A 410 19.68 5.29 -8.75
CA ALA A 410 20.07 4.20 -9.66
C ALA A 410 21.06 4.67 -10.74
N ILE A 411 20.86 5.89 -11.28
CA ILE A 411 21.78 6.49 -12.27
C ILE A 411 23.13 6.81 -11.61
N ALA A 412 23.10 7.39 -10.41
CA ALA A 412 24.31 7.83 -9.72
C ALA A 412 25.09 6.68 -9.03
N GLY A 413 24.45 5.53 -8.75
CA GLY A 413 25.03 4.45 -7.97
C GLY A 413 25.16 4.74 -6.47
N LYS A 414 24.53 5.81 -6.01
CA LYS A 414 24.49 6.27 -4.62
C LYS A 414 23.24 7.12 -4.38
N ILE A 415 22.91 7.35 -3.13
CA ILE A 415 21.79 8.22 -2.77
C ILE A 415 22.10 9.66 -3.20
N VAL A 416 21.21 10.24 -4.03
CA VAL A 416 21.33 11.61 -4.55
C VAL A 416 19.96 12.30 -4.53
N ASP A 417 20.01 13.63 -4.60
CA ASP A 417 18.83 14.45 -4.83
C ASP A 417 18.38 14.34 -6.30
N PRO A 418 17.11 14.05 -6.59
CA PRO A 418 16.65 13.96 -7.98
C PRO A 418 16.73 15.29 -8.74
N ARG A 419 16.85 16.42 -8.02
CA ARG A 419 17.03 17.76 -8.63
C ARG A 419 18.43 17.97 -9.21
N ASP A 420 19.40 17.13 -8.86
CA ASP A 420 20.79 17.21 -9.30
C ASP A 420 21.11 16.33 -10.53
N ILE A 421 20.12 15.60 -11.08
CA ILE A 421 20.31 14.60 -12.14
C ILE A 421 19.76 15.07 -13.51
#